data_2ac58380ba1e62667d5280c3584755c0
#
_entry.id   2ac58380ba1e62667d5280c3584755c0
#
_cell.length_a   1.000
_cell.length_b   1.000
_cell.length_c   1.000
_cell.angle_alpha   90.00
_cell.angle_beta   90.00
_cell.angle_gamma   90.00
#
_symmetry.space_group_name_H-M   'P 1'
#
loop_
_entity.id
_entity.type
_entity.pdbx_description
1 polymer ?
#
loop_
_entity_poly.entity_id
_entity_poly.type
_entity_poly.pdbx_seq_one_letter_code
_entity_poly.pdbx_strand_id
1 'polypeptide(L)'
;MTVIMVTVLYWLIKKSPRRWWIYAWALTVPFSLFLMFIQPVLIDPIYNDFSPLQDKALETKILSLAEQADIPSEHVYEVNMSQKTNALNAYVTGIGGNSRIVLWDTTLNRLTDEEILFIMAHEMGHYVVKDIYLNIAVYLSMTLLGLWLIAKIMPWMIRRYGSILKIKQIGNINSFPLFLLISSFLVFFSSPLSNVVSRYQEVRADEYAMELVENPEAAVSTFQQLTKAGLSEVNPPALVK
;
A
#
# COMPACT_ATOMS: atom_id res chain seq x y z
N MET A 1 -18.59 -7.75 1.76
CA MET A 1 -18.14 -6.60 0.97
C MET A 1 -18.15 -6.87 -0.53
N THR A 2 -17.59 -7.97 -1.02
CA THR A 2 -17.52 -8.31 -2.46
C THR A 2 -18.88 -8.31 -3.17
N VAL A 3 -19.93 -8.88 -2.56
CA VAL A 3 -21.28 -8.94 -3.14
C VAL A 3 -21.84 -7.54 -3.40
N ILE A 4 -21.67 -6.63 -2.46
CA ILE A 4 -22.13 -5.23 -2.60
C ILE A 4 -21.40 -4.54 -3.77
N MET A 5 -20.08 -4.69 -3.86
CA MET A 5 -19.29 -4.09 -4.95
C MET A 5 -19.72 -4.62 -6.33
N VAL A 6 -19.90 -5.94 -6.45
CA VAL A 6 -20.38 -6.56 -7.70
C VAL A 6 -21.79 -6.07 -8.05
N THR A 7 -22.67 -5.97 -7.07
CA THR A 7 -24.05 -5.48 -7.28
C THR A 7 -24.03 -4.04 -7.78
N VAL A 8 -23.27 -3.16 -7.17
CA VAL A 8 -23.11 -1.75 -7.58
C VAL A 8 -22.51 -1.66 -8.98
N LEU A 9 -21.47 -2.43 -9.27
CA LEU A 9 -20.84 -2.47 -10.59
C LEU A 9 -21.84 -2.85 -11.69
N TYR A 10 -22.60 -3.95 -11.49
CA TYR A 10 -23.58 -4.39 -12.48
C TYR A 10 -24.80 -3.46 -12.57
N TRP A 11 -25.16 -2.80 -11.50
CA TRP A 11 -26.16 -1.73 -11.53
C TRP A 11 -25.69 -0.55 -12.40
N LEU A 12 -24.43 -0.09 -12.23
CA LEU A 12 -23.84 0.95 -13.07
C LEU A 12 -23.77 0.54 -14.54
N ILE A 13 -23.34 -0.69 -14.83
CA ILE A 13 -23.26 -1.22 -16.20
C ILE A 13 -24.65 -1.23 -16.86
N LYS A 14 -25.69 -1.65 -16.14
CA LYS A 14 -27.07 -1.66 -16.66
C LYS A 14 -27.61 -0.26 -16.87
N LYS A 15 -27.36 0.66 -15.92
CA LYS A 15 -27.88 2.02 -15.98
C LYS A 15 -27.19 2.89 -17.04
N SER A 16 -25.88 2.67 -17.26
CA SER A 16 -25.09 3.44 -18.21
C SER A 16 -24.08 2.57 -18.98
N PRO A 17 -24.49 1.74 -19.94
CA PRO A 17 -23.62 0.79 -20.63
C PRO A 17 -22.39 1.39 -21.33
N ARG A 18 -22.43 2.67 -21.67
CA ARG A 18 -21.31 3.37 -22.35
C ARG A 18 -20.36 4.07 -21.39
N ARG A 19 -20.83 4.50 -20.20
CA ARG A 19 -20.07 5.36 -19.29
C ARG A 19 -19.91 4.75 -17.88
N TRP A 20 -20.34 3.51 -17.66
CA TRP A 20 -20.29 2.85 -16.36
C TRP A 20 -18.89 2.90 -15.73
N TRP A 21 -17.85 2.80 -16.54
CA TRP A 21 -16.45 2.81 -16.11
C TRP A 21 -16.04 4.15 -15.47
N ILE A 22 -16.56 5.28 -15.99
CA ILE A 22 -16.34 6.62 -15.40
C ILE A 22 -17.02 6.70 -14.05
N TYR A 23 -18.28 6.24 -13.96
CA TYR A 23 -19.02 6.26 -12.69
C TYR A 23 -18.43 5.29 -11.66
N ALA A 24 -17.98 4.12 -12.09
CA ALA A 24 -17.26 3.18 -11.23
C ALA A 24 -15.98 3.81 -10.70
N TRP A 25 -15.19 4.45 -11.56
CA TRP A 25 -14.00 5.17 -11.15
C TRP A 25 -14.30 6.33 -10.20
N ALA A 26 -15.29 7.17 -10.54
CA ALA A 26 -15.69 8.28 -9.68
C ALA A 26 -16.16 7.83 -8.30
N LEU A 27 -16.73 6.63 -8.18
CA LEU A 27 -17.08 6.02 -6.89
C LEU A 27 -15.87 5.45 -6.15
N THR A 28 -14.88 4.94 -6.89
CA THR A 28 -13.64 4.42 -6.30
C THR A 28 -12.86 5.53 -5.57
N VAL A 29 -12.83 6.75 -6.10
CA VAL A 29 -12.08 7.88 -5.51
C VAL A 29 -12.48 8.15 -4.05
N PRO A 30 -13.74 8.53 -3.75
CA PRO A 30 -14.13 8.81 -2.37
C PRO A 30 -14.04 7.56 -1.48
N PHE A 31 -14.29 6.37 -2.04
CA PHE A 31 -14.20 5.13 -1.29
C PHE A 31 -12.75 4.82 -0.88
N SER A 32 -11.79 5.00 -1.78
CA SER A 32 -10.36 4.79 -1.46
C SER A 32 -9.86 5.80 -0.45
N LEU A 33 -10.22 7.08 -0.60
CA LEU A 33 -9.87 8.12 0.37
C LEU A 33 -10.52 7.82 1.73
N PHE A 34 -11.78 7.44 1.75
CA PHE A 34 -12.48 7.06 2.98
C PHE A 34 -11.75 5.91 3.70
N LEU A 35 -11.41 4.82 2.98
CA LEU A 35 -10.68 3.71 3.59
C LEU A 35 -9.33 4.14 4.12
N MET A 36 -8.58 4.94 3.36
CA MET A 36 -7.26 5.41 3.74
C MET A 36 -7.26 6.25 5.03
N PHE A 37 -8.27 7.12 5.22
CA PHE A 37 -8.40 7.92 6.45
C PHE A 37 -9.03 7.16 7.61
N ILE A 38 -9.97 6.28 7.33
CA ILE A 38 -10.74 5.54 8.34
C ILE A 38 -9.98 4.33 8.87
N GLN A 39 -9.20 3.66 8.02
CA GLN A 39 -8.49 2.44 8.40
C GLN A 39 -7.59 2.65 9.63
N PRO A 40 -6.63 3.59 9.64
CA PRO A 40 -5.71 3.74 10.77
C PRO A 40 -6.39 4.27 12.05
N VAL A 41 -7.53 4.95 11.93
CA VAL A 41 -8.20 5.59 13.07
C VAL A 41 -9.27 4.72 13.69
N LEU A 42 -10.06 4.00 12.88
CA LEU A 42 -11.21 3.21 13.37
C LEU A 42 -11.02 1.71 13.20
N ILE A 43 -10.38 1.27 12.11
CA ILE A 43 -10.30 -0.16 11.81
C ILE A 43 -9.12 -0.79 12.55
N ASP A 44 -7.94 -0.21 12.44
CA ASP A 44 -6.73 -0.77 13.04
C ASP A 44 -6.83 -0.93 14.57
N PRO A 45 -7.40 0.03 15.34
CA PRO A 45 -7.57 -0.14 16.78
C PRO A 45 -8.61 -1.20 17.21
N ILE A 46 -9.49 -1.64 16.30
CA ILE A 46 -10.42 -2.76 16.58
C ILE A 46 -9.69 -4.11 16.52
N TYR A 47 -8.66 -4.19 15.69
CA TYR A 47 -7.94 -5.44 15.43
C TYR A 47 -6.58 -5.52 16.10
N ASN A 48 -6.05 -4.40 16.61
CA ASN A 48 -4.72 -4.31 17.20
C ASN A 48 -4.74 -3.48 18.47
N ASP A 49 -3.98 -3.89 19.46
CA ASP A 49 -3.76 -3.13 20.68
C ASP A 49 -2.56 -2.19 20.48
N PHE A 50 -2.81 -0.90 20.59
CA PHE A 50 -1.79 0.14 20.53
C PHE A 50 -1.51 0.64 21.94
N SER A 51 -0.24 0.68 22.31
CA SER A 51 0.22 1.26 23.59
C SER A 51 1.36 2.26 23.35
N PRO A 52 1.55 3.24 24.24
CA PRO A 52 2.75 4.07 24.20
C PRO A 52 4.01 3.21 24.31
N LEU A 53 5.05 3.54 23.55
CA LEU A 53 6.31 2.81 23.58
C LEU A 53 6.87 2.78 25.00
N GLN A 54 7.20 1.57 25.49
CA GLN A 54 7.68 1.37 26.86
C GLN A 54 9.12 1.85 27.05
N ASP A 55 9.97 1.64 26.04
CA ASP A 55 11.35 2.13 26.07
C ASP A 55 11.40 3.63 25.80
N LYS A 56 11.50 4.40 26.90
CA LYS A 56 11.54 5.87 26.84
C LYS A 56 12.85 6.44 26.31
N ALA A 57 13.93 5.68 26.38
CA ALA A 57 15.21 6.08 25.78
C ALA A 57 15.14 5.99 24.26
N LEU A 58 14.59 4.89 23.74
CA LEU A 58 14.36 4.72 22.30
C LEU A 58 13.31 5.73 21.78
N GLU A 59 12.20 5.95 22.52
CA GLU A 59 11.19 6.95 22.17
C GLU A 59 11.81 8.33 21.99
N THR A 60 12.68 8.75 22.92
CA THR A 60 13.36 10.06 22.84
C THR A 60 14.25 10.17 21.59
N LYS A 61 14.98 9.11 21.26
CA LYS A 61 15.81 9.07 20.05
C LYS A 61 14.96 9.19 18.77
N ILE A 62 13.84 8.44 18.69
CA ILE A 62 12.93 8.48 17.54
C ILE A 62 12.27 9.85 17.40
N LEU A 63 11.82 10.45 18.50
CA LEU A 63 11.22 11.78 18.48
C LEU A 63 12.25 12.86 18.08
N SER A 64 13.51 12.71 18.46
CA SER A 64 14.58 13.60 18.00
C SER A 64 14.82 13.49 16.47
N LEU A 65 14.73 12.29 15.89
CA LEU A 65 14.75 12.11 14.43
C LEU A 65 13.51 12.74 13.75
N ALA A 66 12.35 12.58 14.35
CA ALA A 66 11.11 13.17 13.85
C ALA A 66 11.16 14.70 13.85
N GLU A 67 11.75 15.31 14.90
CA GLU A 67 11.98 16.74 14.96
C GLU A 67 12.94 17.22 13.86
N GLN A 68 14.03 16.51 13.62
CA GLN A 68 14.96 16.80 12.53
C GLN A 68 14.31 16.67 11.14
N ALA A 69 13.36 15.77 11.00
CA ALA A 69 12.58 15.55 9.79
C ALA A 69 11.37 16.50 9.64
N ASP A 70 11.18 17.46 10.56
CA ASP A 70 10.02 18.37 10.61
C ASP A 70 8.67 17.61 10.65
N ILE A 71 8.64 16.48 11.35
CA ILE A 71 7.45 15.65 11.54
C ILE A 71 6.85 15.94 12.92
N PRO A 72 5.68 16.60 13.01
CA PRO A 72 5.05 16.90 14.28
C PRO A 72 4.48 15.64 14.93
N SER A 73 5.25 14.99 15.80
CA SER A 73 4.80 13.84 16.58
C SER A 73 5.21 13.98 18.03
N GLU A 74 4.27 13.77 18.94
CA GLU A 74 4.51 13.86 20.37
C GLU A 74 4.74 12.50 21.03
N HIS A 75 4.33 11.42 20.36
CA HIS A 75 4.38 10.06 20.91
C HIS A 75 4.76 9.02 19.88
N VAL A 76 5.45 7.99 20.36
CA VAL A 76 5.70 6.75 19.62
C VAL A 76 4.83 5.64 20.22
N TYR A 77 4.19 4.89 19.37
CA TYR A 77 3.32 3.76 19.76
C TYR A 77 3.96 2.43 19.40
N GLU A 78 3.70 1.43 20.22
CA GLU A 78 3.94 0.03 19.87
C GLU A 78 2.62 -0.70 19.63
N VAL A 79 2.64 -1.72 18.77
CA VAL A 79 1.49 -2.54 18.43
C VAL A 79 1.84 -4.02 18.47
N ASN A 80 0.94 -4.84 19.06
CA ASN A 80 1.13 -6.27 19.34
C ASN A 80 0.97 -7.18 18.10
N MET A 81 1.83 -7.02 17.11
CA MET A 81 1.76 -7.79 15.86
C MET A 81 2.35 -9.19 15.96
N SER A 82 3.16 -9.50 16.98
CA SER A 82 3.74 -10.83 17.22
C SER A 82 2.69 -11.96 17.36
N GLN A 83 1.47 -11.63 17.73
CA GLN A 83 0.35 -12.58 17.78
C GLN A 83 -0.15 -13.00 16.39
N LYS A 84 0.21 -12.27 15.32
CA LYS A 84 -0.35 -12.43 13.97
C LYS A 84 0.71 -12.76 12.93
N THR A 85 1.93 -12.25 13.12
CA THR A 85 3.00 -12.36 12.14
C THR A 85 4.38 -12.33 12.80
N ASN A 86 5.37 -12.85 12.05
CA ASN A 86 6.79 -12.71 12.38
C ASN A 86 7.48 -11.62 11.54
N ALA A 87 6.75 -10.94 10.67
CA ALA A 87 7.32 -9.84 9.87
C ALA A 87 7.75 -8.69 10.77
N LEU A 88 8.79 -7.98 10.35
CA LEU A 88 9.25 -6.74 10.96
C LEU A 88 8.60 -5.58 10.21
N ASN A 89 8.09 -4.60 10.94
CA ASN A 89 7.53 -3.40 10.33
C ASN A 89 7.50 -2.23 11.31
N ALA A 90 7.55 -1.03 10.76
CA ALA A 90 7.27 0.22 11.42
C ALA A 90 6.61 1.15 10.39
N TYR A 91 5.99 2.23 10.82
CA TYR A 91 5.42 3.20 9.88
C TYR A 91 5.16 4.55 10.54
N VAL A 92 5.18 5.59 9.71
CA VAL A 92 4.68 6.93 10.05
C VAL A 92 3.37 7.14 9.30
N THR A 93 2.31 7.45 10.02
CA THR A 93 0.97 7.67 9.45
C THR A 93 0.36 8.97 9.97
N GLY A 94 -0.71 9.43 9.31
CA GLY A 94 -1.36 10.68 9.64
C GLY A 94 -0.99 11.80 8.67
N ILE A 95 -1.64 12.95 8.83
CA ILE A 95 -1.41 14.14 8.00
C ILE A 95 -1.35 15.36 8.90
N GLY A 96 -0.28 16.15 8.74
CA GLY A 96 -0.08 17.37 9.54
C GLY A 96 0.05 17.07 11.03
N GLY A 97 -0.59 17.83 11.89
CA GLY A 97 -0.46 17.74 13.36
C GLY A 97 -0.97 16.43 14.00
N ASN A 98 -1.49 15.47 13.23
CA ASN A 98 -1.97 14.17 13.71
C ASN A 98 -1.06 13.02 13.27
N SER A 99 0.22 13.26 13.01
CA SER A 99 1.17 12.20 12.67
C SER A 99 1.37 11.24 13.84
N ARG A 100 1.43 9.94 13.53
CA ARG A 100 1.70 8.88 14.50
C ARG A 100 2.85 8.04 14.02
N ILE A 101 3.79 7.78 14.91
CA ILE A 101 4.90 6.86 14.70
C ILE A 101 4.54 5.56 15.40
N VAL A 102 4.57 4.46 14.66
CA VAL A 102 4.17 3.14 15.17
C VAL A 102 5.24 2.11 14.87
N LEU A 103 5.62 1.36 15.88
CA LEU A 103 6.56 0.23 15.82
C LEU A 103 5.82 -1.07 16.12
N TRP A 104 6.11 -2.12 15.37
CA TRP A 104 5.64 -3.45 15.71
C TRP A 104 6.51 -4.04 16.84
N ASP A 105 5.90 -4.74 17.78
CA ASP A 105 6.60 -5.45 18.85
C ASP A 105 7.58 -6.49 18.29
N THR A 106 7.33 -7.07 17.13
CA THR A 106 8.25 -7.95 16.42
C THR A 106 9.53 -7.23 16.02
N THR A 107 9.47 -5.96 15.65
CA THR A 107 10.61 -5.11 15.30
C THR A 107 11.41 -4.78 16.56
N LEU A 108 10.72 -4.34 17.63
CA LEU A 108 11.35 -4.03 18.92
C LEU A 108 12.09 -5.22 19.53
N ASN A 109 11.55 -6.43 19.36
CA ASN A 109 12.12 -7.64 19.96
C ASN A 109 13.32 -8.23 19.18
N ARG A 110 13.56 -7.80 17.94
CA ARG A 110 14.56 -8.44 17.06
C ARG A 110 15.67 -7.51 16.58
N LEU A 111 15.43 -6.22 16.61
CA LEU A 111 16.38 -5.24 16.10
C LEU A 111 17.02 -4.46 17.25
N THR A 112 18.23 -3.99 17.02
CA THR A 112 18.92 -3.04 17.91
C THR A 112 18.31 -1.64 17.73
N ASP A 113 18.59 -0.75 18.70
CA ASP A 113 18.15 0.63 18.62
C ASP A 113 18.60 1.31 17.31
N GLU A 114 19.86 1.07 16.89
CA GLU A 114 20.44 1.68 15.69
C GLU A 114 19.72 1.20 14.42
N GLU A 115 19.37 -0.10 14.36
CA GLU A 115 18.61 -0.67 13.26
C GLU A 115 17.16 -0.11 13.22
N ILE A 116 16.54 0.06 14.39
CA ILE A 116 15.21 0.68 14.51
C ILE A 116 15.25 2.15 14.08
N LEU A 117 16.26 2.89 14.48
CA LEU A 117 16.42 4.30 14.07
C LEU A 117 16.59 4.43 12.56
N PHE A 118 17.33 3.53 11.92
CA PHE A 118 17.47 3.50 10.45
C PHE A 118 16.12 3.24 9.77
N ILE A 119 15.34 2.22 10.22
CA ILE A 119 13.99 1.97 9.69
C ILE A 119 13.09 3.19 9.87
N MET A 120 13.12 3.81 11.06
CA MET A 120 12.29 4.99 11.32
C MET A 120 12.67 6.16 10.42
N ALA A 121 13.97 6.39 10.19
CA ALA A 121 14.43 7.42 9.25
C ALA A 121 13.96 7.15 7.82
N HIS A 122 13.96 5.89 7.37
CA HIS A 122 13.41 5.46 6.07
C HIS A 122 11.91 5.78 5.96
N GLU A 123 11.10 5.40 6.97
CA GLU A 123 9.67 5.70 7.00
C GLU A 123 9.38 7.21 7.04
N MET A 124 10.21 7.96 7.76
CA MET A 124 10.16 9.42 7.77
C MET A 124 10.47 10.00 6.38
N GLY A 125 11.37 9.38 5.61
CA GLY A 125 11.64 9.73 4.23
C GLY A 125 10.38 9.69 3.35
N HIS A 126 9.62 8.60 3.39
CA HIS A 126 8.34 8.48 2.68
C HIS A 126 7.33 9.56 3.10
N TYR A 127 7.27 9.86 4.39
CA TYR A 127 6.36 10.87 4.92
C TYR A 127 6.73 12.29 4.45
N VAL A 128 8.01 12.68 4.58
CA VAL A 128 8.52 14.01 4.22
C VAL A 128 8.35 14.29 2.73
N VAL A 129 8.67 13.31 1.89
CA VAL A 129 8.53 13.44 0.41
C VAL A 129 7.08 13.27 -0.05
N LYS A 130 6.19 12.92 0.87
CA LYS A 130 4.75 12.80 0.61
C LYS A 130 4.40 11.75 -0.46
N ASP A 131 5.07 10.61 -0.39
CA ASP A 131 4.87 9.49 -1.34
C ASP A 131 3.43 9.01 -1.44
N ILE A 132 2.66 9.20 -0.38
CA ILE A 132 1.24 8.88 -0.33
C ILE A 132 0.44 9.56 -1.45
N TYR A 133 0.75 10.81 -1.80
CA TYR A 133 0.05 11.53 -2.86
C TYR A 133 0.40 10.98 -4.24
N LEU A 134 1.67 10.61 -4.45
CA LEU A 134 2.10 9.96 -5.69
C LEU A 134 1.43 8.59 -5.83
N ASN A 135 1.40 7.80 -4.75
CA ASN A 135 0.75 6.49 -4.73
C ASN A 135 -0.75 6.59 -5.05
N ILE A 136 -1.46 7.57 -4.46
CA ILE A 136 -2.87 7.83 -4.79
C ILE A 136 -3.03 8.20 -6.26
N ALA A 137 -2.21 9.10 -6.77
CA ALA A 137 -2.29 9.57 -8.17
C ALA A 137 -2.03 8.41 -9.15
N VAL A 138 -1.02 7.59 -8.91
CA VAL A 138 -0.72 6.38 -9.71
C VAL A 138 -1.87 5.39 -9.64
N TYR A 139 -2.36 5.06 -8.44
CA TYR A 139 -3.48 4.14 -8.24
C TYR A 139 -4.74 4.58 -8.98
N LEU A 140 -5.13 5.84 -8.83
CA LEU A 140 -6.33 6.38 -9.48
C LEU A 140 -6.18 6.43 -11.01
N SER A 141 -4.99 6.78 -11.51
CA SER A 141 -4.71 6.79 -12.95
C SER A 141 -4.75 5.39 -13.54
N MET A 142 -4.14 4.42 -12.87
CA MET A 142 -4.16 3.02 -13.30
C MET A 142 -5.55 2.41 -13.25
N THR A 143 -6.32 2.71 -12.22
CA THR A 143 -7.71 2.26 -12.09
C THR A 143 -8.59 2.85 -13.18
N LEU A 144 -8.43 4.13 -13.51
CA LEU A 144 -9.13 4.80 -14.61
C LEU A 144 -8.83 4.12 -15.95
N LEU A 145 -7.55 3.94 -16.24
CA LEU A 145 -7.09 3.28 -17.48
C LEU A 145 -7.58 1.83 -17.54
N GLY A 146 -7.47 1.09 -16.45
CA GLY A 146 -7.92 -0.30 -16.35
C GLY A 146 -9.43 -0.44 -16.61
N LEU A 147 -10.26 0.36 -15.96
CA LEU A 147 -11.70 0.35 -16.19
C LEU A 147 -12.08 0.77 -17.62
N TRP A 148 -11.36 1.74 -18.19
CA TRP A 148 -11.53 2.12 -19.60
C TRP A 148 -11.18 0.98 -20.55
N LEU A 149 -10.06 0.30 -20.33
CA LEU A 149 -9.67 -0.87 -21.12
C LEU A 149 -10.69 -2.00 -21.01
N ILE A 150 -11.17 -2.31 -19.81
CA ILE A 150 -12.22 -3.31 -19.60
C ILE A 150 -13.49 -2.93 -20.38
N ALA A 151 -13.87 -1.65 -20.33
CA ALA A 151 -15.05 -1.16 -21.05
C ALA A 151 -14.91 -1.24 -22.59
N LYS A 152 -13.69 -1.36 -23.12
CA LYS A 152 -13.41 -1.58 -24.55
C LYS A 152 -13.23 -3.06 -24.90
N ILE A 153 -12.44 -3.77 -24.12
CA ILE A 153 -12.06 -5.18 -24.39
C ILE A 153 -13.26 -6.11 -24.19
N MET A 154 -14.00 -5.94 -23.09
CA MET A 154 -15.07 -6.85 -22.72
C MET A 154 -16.20 -6.93 -23.75
N PRO A 155 -16.76 -5.82 -24.28
CA PRO A 155 -17.76 -5.89 -25.36
C PRO A 155 -17.19 -6.47 -26.64
N TRP A 156 -15.91 -6.20 -26.96
CA TRP A 156 -15.25 -6.80 -28.13
C TRP A 156 -15.16 -8.33 -27.99
N MET A 157 -14.73 -8.84 -26.82
CA MET A 157 -14.67 -10.27 -26.55
C MET A 157 -16.05 -10.94 -26.58
N ILE A 158 -17.07 -10.28 -26.02
CA ILE A 158 -18.45 -10.81 -26.05
C ILE A 158 -18.97 -10.88 -27.48
N ARG A 159 -18.72 -9.89 -28.34
CA ARG A 159 -19.10 -9.95 -29.77
C ARG A 159 -18.39 -11.08 -30.50
N ARG A 160 -17.13 -11.36 -30.17
CA ARG A 160 -16.31 -12.35 -30.90
C ARG A 160 -16.51 -13.77 -30.39
N TYR A 161 -16.68 -13.93 -29.07
CA TYR A 161 -16.67 -15.23 -28.38
C TYR A 161 -17.91 -15.48 -27.52
N GLY A 162 -18.90 -14.60 -27.52
CA GLY A 162 -20.03 -14.66 -26.61
C GLY A 162 -20.92 -15.90 -26.77
N SER A 163 -21.01 -16.47 -27.97
CA SER A 163 -21.71 -17.76 -28.23
C SER A 163 -21.02 -18.92 -27.51
N ILE A 164 -19.68 -18.95 -27.55
CA ILE A 164 -18.88 -20.01 -26.91
C ILE A 164 -18.92 -19.83 -25.38
N LEU A 165 -18.78 -18.59 -24.91
CA LEU A 165 -18.77 -18.24 -23.48
C LEU A 165 -20.20 -18.22 -22.87
N LYS A 166 -21.25 -18.37 -23.68
CA LYS A 166 -22.66 -18.22 -23.28
C LYS A 166 -22.96 -16.85 -22.61
N ILE A 167 -22.29 -15.80 -23.06
CA ILE A 167 -22.46 -14.43 -22.59
C ILE A 167 -23.12 -13.61 -23.70
N LYS A 168 -24.33 -13.09 -23.45
CA LYS A 168 -25.10 -12.31 -24.44
C LYS A 168 -24.75 -10.81 -24.39
N GLN A 169 -24.50 -10.28 -23.21
CA GLN A 169 -24.22 -8.85 -23.02
C GLN A 169 -23.45 -8.58 -21.70
N ILE A 170 -22.76 -7.44 -21.65
CA ILE A 170 -21.92 -7.04 -20.51
C ILE A 170 -22.69 -6.92 -19.18
N GLY A 171 -23.97 -6.54 -19.23
CA GLY A 171 -24.82 -6.35 -18.04
C GLY A 171 -25.34 -7.64 -17.42
N ASN A 172 -25.07 -8.80 -18.00
CA ASN A 172 -25.43 -10.10 -17.42
C ASN A 172 -24.38 -10.57 -16.44
N ILE A 173 -24.78 -11.06 -15.29
CA ILE A 173 -23.86 -11.54 -14.25
C ILE A 173 -22.92 -12.66 -14.74
N ASN A 174 -23.35 -13.43 -15.74
CA ASN A 174 -22.51 -14.46 -16.39
C ASN A 174 -21.25 -13.86 -17.05
N SER A 175 -21.19 -12.55 -17.25
CA SER A 175 -19.98 -11.86 -17.75
C SER A 175 -18.95 -11.59 -16.67
N PHE A 176 -19.26 -11.84 -15.39
CA PHE A 176 -18.36 -11.56 -14.27
C PHE A 176 -17.04 -12.35 -14.32
N PRO A 177 -17.01 -13.64 -14.65
CA PRO A 177 -15.75 -14.36 -14.84
C PRO A 177 -14.86 -13.74 -15.92
N LEU A 178 -15.47 -13.26 -17.03
CA LEU A 178 -14.74 -12.57 -18.08
C LEU A 178 -14.18 -11.22 -17.59
N PHE A 179 -14.95 -10.47 -16.79
CA PHE A 179 -14.49 -9.25 -16.14
C PHE A 179 -13.27 -9.53 -15.26
N LEU A 180 -13.32 -10.56 -14.40
CA LEU A 180 -12.22 -10.95 -13.54
C LEU A 180 -10.98 -11.37 -14.35
N LEU A 181 -11.16 -12.15 -15.41
CA LEU A 181 -10.06 -12.57 -16.26
C LEU A 181 -9.34 -11.38 -16.89
N ILE A 182 -10.07 -10.45 -17.50
CA ILE A 182 -9.49 -9.25 -18.09
C ILE A 182 -8.78 -8.41 -17.00
N SER A 183 -9.42 -8.21 -15.86
CA SER A 183 -8.84 -7.48 -14.74
C SER A 183 -7.54 -8.11 -14.26
N SER A 184 -7.46 -9.44 -14.13
CA SER A 184 -6.26 -10.16 -13.72
C SER A 184 -5.10 -9.95 -14.71
N PHE A 185 -5.38 -10.01 -16.01
CA PHE A 185 -4.38 -9.71 -17.04
C PHE A 185 -3.90 -8.25 -16.94
N LEU A 186 -4.82 -7.29 -16.79
CA LEU A 186 -4.44 -5.89 -16.68
C LEU A 186 -3.59 -5.62 -15.43
N VAL A 187 -3.93 -6.21 -14.29
CA VAL A 187 -3.13 -6.12 -13.06
C VAL A 187 -1.75 -6.73 -13.28
N PHE A 188 -1.66 -7.92 -13.86
CA PHE A 188 -0.39 -8.57 -14.16
C PHE A 188 0.51 -7.71 -15.05
N PHE A 189 -0.01 -7.17 -16.15
CA PHE A 189 0.76 -6.33 -17.06
C PHE A 189 1.06 -4.93 -16.52
N SER A 190 0.31 -4.46 -15.53
CA SER A 190 0.57 -3.18 -14.87
C SER A 190 1.58 -3.28 -13.71
N SER A 191 1.83 -4.49 -13.19
CA SER A 191 2.73 -4.68 -12.04
C SER A 191 4.16 -4.16 -12.27
N PRO A 192 4.80 -4.32 -13.46
CA PRO A 192 6.12 -3.74 -13.69
C PRO A 192 6.15 -2.21 -13.53
N LEU A 193 5.08 -1.51 -13.95
CA LEU A 193 5.00 -0.07 -13.81
C LEU A 193 4.86 0.35 -12.34
N SER A 194 4.03 -0.36 -11.58
CA SER A 194 3.92 -0.14 -10.14
C SER A 194 5.25 -0.38 -9.42
N ASN A 195 5.98 -1.44 -9.82
CA ASN A 195 7.29 -1.77 -9.24
C ASN A 195 8.35 -0.70 -9.55
N VAL A 196 8.31 -0.06 -10.72
CA VAL A 196 9.21 1.06 -11.04
C VAL A 196 8.97 2.24 -10.11
N VAL A 197 7.69 2.59 -9.87
CA VAL A 197 7.33 3.68 -8.96
C VAL A 197 7.75 3.35 -7.54
N SER A 198 7.42 2.16 -7.05
CA SER A 198 7.81 1.69 -5.71
C SER A 198 9.33 1.74 -5.54
N ARG A 199 10.09 1.15 -6.46
CA ARG A 199 11.55 1.16 -6.40
C ARG A 199 12.15 2.58 -6.38
N TYR A 200 11.58 3.49 -7.12
CA TYR A 200 12.01 4.90 -7.09
C TYR A 200 11.79 5.53 -5.69
N GLN A 201 10.67 5.21 -5.06
CA GLN A 201 10.36 5.68 -3.72
C GLN A 201 11.28 5.07 -2.66
N GLU A 202 11.52 3.74 -2.73
CA GLU A 202 12.40 3.03 -1.81
C GLU A 202 13.84 3.58 -1.85
N VAL A 203 14.43 3.72 -3.06
CA VAL A 203 15.79 4.28 -3.19
C VAL A 203 15.89 5.66 -2.56
N ARG A 204 14.90 6.51 -2.75
CA ARG A 204 14.87 7.84 -2.21
C ARG A 204 14.68 7.86 -0.67
N ALA A 205 13.88 6.93 -0.14
CA ALA A 205 13.71 6.77 1.30
C ALA A 205 14.98 6.22 1.95
N ASP A 206 15.68 5.30 1.28
CA ASP A 206 17.00 4.80 1.72
C ASP A 206 18.04 5.89 1.75
N GLU A 207 18.14 6.72 0.69
CA GLU A 207 19.05 7.87 0.63
C GLU A 207 18.76 8.86 1.77
N TYR A 208 17.49 9.17 2.01
CA TYR A 208 17.06 10.02 3.10
C TYR A 208 17.46 9.46 4.48
N ALA A 209 17.25 8.16 4.71
CA ALA A 209 17.61 7.50 5.95
C ALA A 209 19.12 7.52 6.19
N MET A 210 19.90 7.30 5.14
CA MET A 210 21.38 7.37 5.21
C MET A 210 21.88 8.77 5.55
N GLU A 211 21.26 9.81 5.02
CA GLU A 211 21.60 11.20 5.33
C GLU A 211 21.19 11.59 6.76
N LEU A 212 20.04 11.11 7.25
CA LEU A 212 19.51 11.49 8.56
C LEU A 212 20.21 10.78 9.72
N VAL A 213 20.54 9.49 9.57
CA VAL A 213 21.13 8.66 10.65
C VAL A 213 22.66 8.61 10.59
N GLU A 214 23.26 8.80 9.41
CA GLU A 214 24.73 8.77 9.18
C GLU A 214 25.41 7.46 9.70
N ASN A 215 24.69 6.33 9.71
CA ASN A 215 25.17 5.03 10.20
C ASN A 215 25.05 3.92 9.13
N PRO A 216 26.05 3.78 8.25
CA PRO A 216 26.01 2.74 7.19
C PRO A 216 26.00 1.31 7.72
N GLU A 217 26.59 1.06 8.88
CA GLU A 217 26.63 -0.28 9.47
C GLU A 217 25.23 -0.72 9.94
N ALA A 218 24.49 0.18 10.57
CA ALA A 218 23.11 -0.05 10.95
C ALA A 218 22.23 -0.30 9.71
N ALA A 219 22.41 0.46 8.63
CA ALA A 219 21.71 0.26 7.36
C ALA A 219 21.92 -1.17 6.82
N VAL A 220 23.17 -1.61 6.67
CA VAL A 220 23.50 -2.95 6.17
C VAL A 220 22.90 -4.03 7.08
N SER A 221 23.07 -3.89 8.39
CA SER A 221 22.52 -4.85 9.37
C SER A 221 20.99 -4.92 9.28
N THR A 222 20.31 -3.78 9.20
CA THR A 222 18.86 -3.68 9.06
C THR A 222 18.38 -4.47 7.83
N PHE A 223 18.97 -4.22 6.65
CA PHE A 223 18.58 -4.95 5.43
C PHE A 223 18.82 -6.46 5.55
N GLN A 224 19.88 -6.88 6.22
CA GLN A 224 20.13 -8.30 6.50
C GLN A 224 19.04 -8.90 7.39
N GLN A 225 18.61 -8.21 8.43
CA GLN A 225 17.55 -8.69 9.34
C GLN A 225 16.18 -8.72 8.63
N LEU A 226 15.85 -7.68 7.88
CA LEU A 226 14.60 -7.64 7.09
C LEU A 226 14.55 -8.78 6.07
N THR A 227 15.66 -9.04 5.36
CA THR A 227 15.78 -10.13 4.40
C THR A 227 15.58 -11.50 5.07
N LYS A 228 16.20 -11.71 6.24
CA LYS A 228 16.03 -12.95 7.03
C LYS A 228 14.59 -13.12 7.53
N ALA A 229 13.98 -12.05 8.03
CA ALA A 229 12.60 -12.07 8.55
C ALA A 229 11.58 -12.31 7.43
N GLY A 230 11.79 -11.72 6.26
CA GLY A 230 10.94 -11.85 5.09
C GLY A 230 11.18 -13.10 4.25
N LEU A 231 12.18 -13.95 4.59
CA LEU A 231 12.64 -15.07 3.76
C LEU A 231 12.88 -14.65 2.30
N SER A 232 13.32 -13.42 2.09
CA SER A 232 13.52 -12.85 0.77
C SER A 232 14.76 -13.42 0.09
N GLU A 233 14.69 -13.62 -1.22
CA GLU A 233 15.83 -14.06 -2.02
C GLU A 233 16.81 -12.89 -2.20
N VAL A 234 18.05 -13.05 -1.71
CA VAL A 234 19.07 -11.99 -1.72
C VAL A 234 19.55 -11.67 -3.15
N ASN A 235 19.47 -12.61 -4.05
CA ASN A 235 19.91 -12.43 -5.45
C ASN A 235 18.89 -13.03 -6.42
N PRO A 236 17.72 -12.40 -6.59
CA PRO A 236 16.70 -12.92 -7.49
C PRO A 236 17.17 -12.92 -8.95
N PRO A 237 16.63 -13.82 -9.79
CA PRO A 237 16.92 -13.84 -11.22
C PRO A 237 16.67 -12.50 -11.89
N ALA A 238 17.41 -12.22 -12.99
CA ALA A 238 17.33 -10.93 -13.69
C ALA A 238 15.91 -10.52 -14.16
N LEU A 239 15.02 -11.49 -14.36
CA LEU A 239 13.61 -11.25 -14.74
C LEU A 239 12.74 -10.82 -13.53
N VAL A 240 13.23 -11.00 -12.31
CA VAL A 240 12.51 -10.65 -11.06
C VAL A 240 13.11 -9.40 -10.42
N LYS A 241 14.31 -9.03 -10.84
CA LYS A 241 14.94 -7.74 -10.53
C LYS A 241 14.24 -6.63 -11.31
#